data_be9816347c108c83e4a5abc55480716f
#
_entry.id   be9816347c108c83e4a5abc55480716f
#
_cell.length_a   1.000
_cell.length_b   1.000
_cell.length_c   1.000
_cell.angle_alpha   90.00
_cell.angle_beta   90.00
_cell.angle_gamma   90.00
#
_symmetry.space_group_name_H-M   'P 1'
#
loop_
_entity.id
_entity.type
_entity.pdbx_description
1 polymer ?
#
loop_
_entity_poly.entity_id
_entity_poly.type
_entity_poly.pdbx_seq_one_letter_code
_entity_poly.pdbx_strand_id
1 'polypeptide(L)'
;MNFFEHQDRARRNAIYRVLLVTVIVLTPALFGVFLSTWFDEIHWYEPLLISAVILPFIAAGYWFQGRKLKKGGSAIAESFGGVLISAEPVAQDNRWLLDIVEEMAIASGSHVPLVYMMNQGCINALAAGRTPKNSVICVTFGATVMFNREEMQAVIAHLFSQIHNNDMRSDARMTGVYLGVAWFTLLLLPVAASGVIGASLFFLAGGWAYLTYFAMSRVNRQRKFLADATAAQFTRHPQSVASALMKIGGHPSSSFLTCCKETESFLPMFFAAPFRKFSQRSISPHPPLAKRIARLYPEWDGEYPDVPPLETLMGDDEQAQENRRRWEVLGAVAIAARGLNSTQEEPAQRYQTQATQSMIPYEAWSVAGDPAGAQALIYSLLLCVQPALRARQLTLLQETLDPQVADFLPGLDAPVRGLDRYLRLSLLDLCVPALKQLPADQYKVFTNTVRSLVAVDSRSLFGGWALINILDAQVLPKPPIKRRSTLEQQEDNITLLLGILALTGQRSQAQIELAYYRACDVLPFYTAPMKTLKEGASLDALDNPLKGLQQLQPEDKAILMEAVAVCIENDGHITPEEIELARAIAAILDCPMPEGLQTPPIAEDEASPLPA
;
A
#
# COMPACT_ATOMS: atom_id res chain seq x y z
N MET A 1 20.78 -32.06 -19.21
CA MET A 1 21.15 -30.68 -19.61
C MET A 1 22.47 -30.34 -18.92
N ASN A 2 23.51 -29.96 -19.68
CA ASN A 2 24.87 -29.78 -19.14
C ASN A 2 25.00 -28.43 -18.39
N PHE A 3 25.50 -28.43 -17.16
CA PHE A 3 25.80 -27.25 -16.34
C PHE A 3 26.65 -26.21 -17.09
N PHE A 4 27.63 -26.65 -17.88
CA PHE A 4 28.49 -25.80 -18.70
C PHE A 4 27.72 -25.06 -19.81
N GLU A 5 26.72 -25.66 -20.43
CA GLU A 5 25.86 -24.98 -21.42
C GLU A 5 25.05 -23.84 -20.81
N HIS A 6 24.61 -24.00 -19.56
CA HIS A 6 23.89 -22.94 -18.84
C HIS A 6 24.80 -21.76 -18.49
N GLN A 7 26.04 -22.03 -18.09
CA GLN A 7 27.03 -21.01 -17.78
C GLN A 7 27.43 -20.22 -19.05
N ASP A 8 27.58 -20.89 -20.17
CA ASP A 8 27.87 -20.24 -21.45
C ASP A 8 26.68 -19.44 -22.00
N ARG A 9 25.46 -19.93 -21.80
CA ARG A 9 24.24 -19.15 -22.12
C ARG A 9 24.11 -17.92 -21.23
N ALA A 10 24.40 -18.01 -19.94
CA ALA A 10 24.38 -16.88 -19.02
C ALA A 10 25.44 -15.83 -19.42
N ARG A 11 26.65 -16.25 -19.81
CA ARG A 11 27.70 -15.35 -20.33
C ARG A 11 27.29 -14.68 -21.64
N ARG A 12 26.77 -15.42 -22.60
CA ARG A 12 26.23 -14.86 -23.87
C ARG A 12 25.11 -13.87 -23.62
N ASN A 13 24.18 -14.18 -22.73
CA ASN A 13 23.12 -13.28 -22.37
C ASN A 13 23.62 -12.00 -21.68
N ALA A 14 24.71 -12.05 -20.90
CA ALA A 14 25.32 -10.86 -20.34
C ALA A 14 25.93 -9.95 -21.42
N ILE A 15 26.59 -10.53 -22.42
CA ILE A 15 27.14 -9.79 -23.56
C ILE A 15 26.02 -9.17 -24.40
N TYR A 16 24.95 -9.90 -24.69
CA TYR A 16 23.78 -9.36 -25.41
C TYR A 16 23.13 -8.20 -24.66
N ARG A 17 23.12 -8.21 -23.33
CA ARG A 17 22.60 -7.10 -22.50
C ARG A 17 23.43 -5.83 -22.65
N VAL A 18 24.75 -5.96 -22.55
CA VAL A 18 25.67 -4.83 -22.73
C VAL A 18 25.54 -4.29 -24.14
N LEU A 19 25.50 -5.15 -25.12
CA LEU A 19 25.36 -4.81 -26.55
C LEU A 19 24.02 -4.08 -26.79
N LEU A 20 22.91 -4.58 -26.22
CA LEU A 20 21.60 -3.94 -26.32
C LEU A 20 21.60 -2.53 -25.74
N VAL A 21 22.13 -2.34 -24.52
CA VAL A 21 22.23 -1.03 -23.87
C VAL A 21 23.10 -0.10 -24.71
N THR A 22 24.23 -0.59 -25.21
CA THR A 22 25.13 0.18 -26.05
C THR A 22 24.45 0.60 -27.36
N VAL A 23 23.75 -0.28 -28.03
CA VAL A 23 22.97 0.03 -29.24
C VAL A 23 21.91 1.09 -28.95
N ILE A 24 21.15 0.95 -27.86
CA ILE A 24 20.11 1.92 -27.46
C ILE A 24 20.73 3.30 -27.23
N VAL A 25 21.86 3.37 -26.54
CA VAL A 25 22.55 4.65 -26.25
C VAL A 25 23.10 5.27 -27.52
N LEU A 26 23.64 4.47 -28.43
CA LEU A 26 24.23 4.94 -29.69
C LEU A 26 23.22 5.23 -30.80
N THR A 27 22.01 4.69 -30.72
CA THR A 27 20.98 4.83 -31.78
C THR A 27 20.72 6.30 -32.19
N PRO A 28 20.54 7.28 -31.27
CA PRO A 28 20.33 8.67 -31.68
C PRO A 28 21.53 9.27 -32.39
N ALA A 29 22.74 8.96 -31.93
CA ALA A 29 23.97 9.43 -32.59
C ALA A 29 24.13 8.85 -33.99
N LEU A 30 23.96 7.52 -34.12
CA LEU A 30 24.06 6.83 -35.40
C LEU A 30 22.98 7.30 -36.39
N PHE A 31 21.75 7.51 -35.91
CA PHE A 31 20.67 8.04 -36.72
C PHE A 31 20.94 9.48 -37.18
N GLY A 32 21.45 10.32 -36.30
CA GLY A 32 21.81 11.70 -36.66
C GLY A 32 22.97 11.76 -37.66
N VAL A 33 24.02 10.91 -37.48
CA VAL A 33 25.11 10.78 -38.46
C VAL A 33 24.59 10.27 -39.80
N PHE A 34 23.66 9.32 -39.79
CA PHE A 34 23.00 8.85 -41.02
C PHE A 34 22.24 10.00 -41.72
N LEU A 35 21.49 10.82 -40.97
CA LEU A 35 20.80 11.97 -41.54
C LEU A 35 21.77 13.01 -42.14
N SER A 36 22.93 13.24 -41.52
CA SER A 36 23.95 14.17 -42.04
C SER A 36 24.55 13.73 -43.38
N THR A 37 24.41 12.44 -43.75
CA THR A 37 24.84 11.97 -45.07
C THR A 37 23.81 12.25 -46.18
N TRP A 38 22.56 12.58 -45.83
CA TRP A 38 21.46 12.84 -46.75
C TRP A 38 21.10 14.34 -46.84
N PHE A 39 21.44 15.09 -45.81
CA PHE A 39 21.11 16.51 -45.71
C PHE A 39 22.41 17.30 -45.49
N ASP A 40 22.90 18.00 -46.48
CA ASP A 40 24.15 18.78 -46.43
C ASP A 40 24.10 19.91 -45.39
N GLU A 41 22.93 20.30 -44.94
CA GLU A 41 22.74 21.31 -43.90
C GLU A 41 23.05 20.79 -42.49
N ILE A 42 23.11 19.45 -42.26
CA ILE A 42 23.38 18.84 -40.97
C ILE A 42 24.88 18.51 -40.88
N HIS A 43 25.58 19.20 -40.00
CA HIS A 43 27.00 18.93 -39.77
C HIS A 43 27.21 17.66 -38.95
N TRP A 44 28.23 16.87 -39.23
CA TRP A 44 28.53 15.59 -38.59
C TRP A 44 28.67 15.67 -37.06
N TYR A 45 28.99 16.85 -36.48
CA TYR A 45 29.10 17.04 -35.03
C TYR A 45 27.77 17.31 -34.32
N GLU A 46 26.71 17.72 -35.02
CA GLU A 46 25.40 18.03 -34.42
C GLU A 46 24.75 16.79 -33.75
N PRO A 47 24.81 15.60 -34.35
CA PRO A 47 24.34 14.39 -33.68
C PRO A 47 25.09 14.05 -32.39
N LEU A 48 26.37 14.42 -32.33
CA LEU A 48 27.16 14.24 -31.11
C LEU A 48 26.72 15.21 -30.01
N LEU A 49 26.37 16.46 -30.37
CA LEU A 49 25.81 17.42 -29.41
C LEU A 49 24.44 16.95 -28.88
N ILE A 50 23.57 16.43 -29.74
CA ILE A 50 22.28 15.84 -29.31
C ILE A 50 22.53 14.67 -28.33
N SER A 51 23.49 13.80 -28.66
CA SER A 51 23.86 12.68 -27.77
C SER A 51 24.41 13.17 -26.43
N ALA A 52 25.20 14.26 -26.43
CA ALA A 52 25.72 14.87 -25.21
C ALA A 52 24.61 15.43 -24.30
N VAL A 53 23.49 15.86 -24.85
CA VAL A 53 22.31 16.29 -24.09
C VAL A 53 21.55 15.07 -23.51
N ILE A 54 21.43 13.99 -24.26
CA ILE A 54 20.66 12.80 -23.85
C ILE A 54 21.38 11.98 -22.77
N LEU A 55 22.73 11.86 -22.86
CA LEU A 55 23.53 11.06 -21.94
C LEU A 55 23.34 11.42 -20.46
N PRO A 56 23.27 12.69 -20.04
CA PRO A 56 23.01 13.06 -18.66
C PRO A 56 21.66 12.53 -18.13
N PHE A 57 20.60 12.50 -18.97
CA PHE A 57 19.31 11.96 -18.57
C PHE A 57 19.38 10.44 -18.35
N ILE A 58 20.07 9.73 -19.26
CA ILE A 58 20.30 8.28 -19.10
C ILE A 58 21.13 8.02 -17.84
N ALA A 59 22.19 8.80 -17.60
CA ALA A 59 23.03 8.69 -16.41
C ALA A 59 22.23 9.00 -15.13
N ALA A 60 21.38 10.03 -15.15
CA ALA A 60 20.49 10.38 -14.04
C ALA A 60 19.49 9.27 -13.72
N GLY A 61 18.81 8.71 -14.74
CA GLY A 61 17.88 7.58 -14.57
C GLY A 61 18.58 6.33 -14.02
N TYR A 62 19.76 6.00 -14.55
CA TYR A 62 20.59 4.90 -14.07
C TYR A 62 21.02 5.10 -12.60
N TRP A 63 21.46 6.31 -12.25
CA TRP A 63 21.86 6.65 -10.90
C TRP A 63 20.68 6.63 -9.92
N PHE A 64 19.55 7.20 -10.31
CA PHE A 64 18.32 7.22 -9.51
C PHE A 64 17.85 5.81 -9.16
N GLN A 65 17.75 4.93 -10.16
CA GLN A 65 17.35 3.54 -9.94
C GLN A 65 18.41 2.78 -9.12
N GLY A 66 19.69 3.09 -9.35
CA GLY A 66 20.80 2.54 -8.56
C GLY A 66 20.75 2.96 -7.08
N ARG A 67 20.28 4.18 -6.77
CA ARG A 67 20.07 4.64 -5.39
C ARG A 67 18.93 3.91 -4.70
N LYS A 68 17.82 3.65 -5.39
CA LYS A 68 16.72 2.84 -4.85
C LYS A 68 17.21 1.45 -4.43
N LEU A 69 18.03 0.82 -5.26
CA LEU A 69 18.58 -0.51 -4.99
C LEU A 69 19.67 -0.50 -3.88
N LYS A 70 20.32 0.66 -3.63
CA LYS A 70 21.31 0.82 -2.54
C LYS A 70 20.68 0.69 -1.15
N LYS A 71 19.38 0.98 -1.00
CA LYS A 71 18.67 0.81 0.26
C LYS A 71 18.61 -0.65 0.73
N GLY A 72 18.94 -1.61 -0.15
CA GLY A 72 18.96 -3.05 0.14
C GLY A 72 17.68 -3.77 -0.22
N GLY A 73 17.74 -5.11 -0.21
CA GLY A 73 16.58 -5.97 -0.48
C GLY A 73 15.48 -5.84 0.58
N SER A 74 15.86 -5.71 1.84
CA SER A 74 14.95 -5.54 2.97
C SER A 74 14.07 -4.30 2.82
N ALA A 75 14.66 -3.15 2.51
CA ALA A 75 13.91 -1.91 2.30
C ALA A 75 12.94 -2.02 1.10
N ILE A 76 13.27 -2.81 0.08
CA ILE A 76 12.37 -3.08 -1.04
C ILE A 76 11.22 -3.98 -0.59
N ALA A 77 11.48 -5.07 0.13
CA ALA A 77 10.45 -5.96 0.66
C ALA A 77 9.50 -5.22 1.61
N GLU A 78 10.05 -4.40 2.51
CA GLU A 78 9.29 -3.53 3.40
C GLU A 78 8.44 -2.51 2.64
N SER A 79 8.93 -1.93 1.53
CA SER A 79 8.15 -1.01 0.69
C SER A 79 6.91 -1.67 0.06
N PHE A 80 6.89 -2.99 -0.06
CA PHE A 80 5.72 -3.79 -0.45
C PHE A 80 4.88 -4.28 0.74
N GLY A 81 5.16 -3.82 1.95
CA GLY A 81 4.49 -4.29 3.15
C GLY A 81 4.94 -5.68 3.61
N GLY A 82 6.13 -6.11 3.19
CA GLY A 82 6.71 -7.39 3.61
C GLY A 82 7.12 -7.36 5.08
N VAL A 83 6.76 -8.43 5.80
CA VAL A 83 7.15 -8.72 7.18
C VAL A 83 8.23 -9.78 7.16
N LEU A 84 9.29 -9.60 7.95
CA LEU A 84 10.37 -10.58 8.08
C LEU A 84 9.86 -11.82 8.83
N ILE A 85 9.96 -13.01 8.20
CA ILE A 85 9.44 -14.27 8.79
C ILE A 85 10.27 -14.75 9.98
N SER A 86 11.52 -14.31 10.15
CA SER A 86 12.35 -14.72 11.30
C SER A 86 11.85 -14.20 12.64
N ALA A 87 10.87 -13.29 12.68
CA ALA A 87 10.27 -12.80 13.90
C ALA A 87 9.19 -13.79 14.41
N GLU A 88 9.30 -14.23 15.67
CA GLU A 88 8.22 -14.99 16.31
C GLU A 88 7.01 -14.07 16.56
N PRO A 89 5.76 -14.52 16.46
CA PRO A 89 5.32 -15.92 16.22
C PRO A 89 5.24 -16.34 14.74
N VAL A 90 5.46 -15.46 13.78
CA VAL A 90 5.33 -15.73 12.34
C VAL A 90 6.29 -16.84 11.87
N ALA A 91 7.45 -16.97 12.54
CA ALA A 91 8.43 -18.00 12.23
C ALA A 91 7.90 -19.41 12.47
N GLN A 92 7.14 -19.63 13.56
CA GLN A 92 6.61 -20.96 13.91
C GLN A 92 5.62 -21.45 12.85
N ASP A 93 4.68 -20.61 12.46
CA ASP A 93 3.61 -20.97 11.51
C ASP A 93 4.12 -21.13 10.06
N ASN A 94 5.31 -20.59 9.74
CA ASN A 94 5.87 -20.60 8.40
C ASN A 94 7.24 -21.30 8.31
N ARG A 95 7.57 -22.15 9.28
CA ARG A 95 8.86 -22.87 9.34
C ARG A 95 9.11 -23.70 8.09
N TRP A 96 8.06 -24.34 7.57
CA TRP A 96 8.13 -25.11 6.34
C TRP A 96 8.62 -24.27 5.12
N LEU A 97 8.31 -22.97 5.08
CA LEU A 97 8.79 -22.07 4.02
C LEU A 97 10.28 -21.76 4.20
N LEU A 98 10.73 -21.54 5.44
CA LEU A 98 12.14 -21.33 5.75
C LEU A 98 12.96 -22.58 5.40
N ASP A 99 12.47 -23.78 5.72
CA ASP A 99 13.12 -25.05 5.38
C ASP A 99 13.28 -25.18 3.85
N ILE A 100 12.24 -24.83 3.05
CA ILE A 100 12.32 -24.84 1.59
C ILE A 100 13.39 -23.86 1.09
N VAL A 101 13.47 -22.65 1.67
CA VAL A 101 14.47 -21.66 1.27
C VAL A 101 15.89 -22.15 1.59
N GLU A 102 16.10 -22.78 2.75
CA GLU A 102 17.39 -23.37 3.12
C GLU A 102 17.75 -24.54 2.19
N GLU A 103 16.82 -25.45 1.88
CA GLU A 103 17.01 -26.53 0.91
C GLU A 103 17.46 -25.99 -0.46
N MET A 104 16.80 -24.92 -0.92
CA MET A 104 17.13 -24.31 -2.22
C MET A 104 18.44 -23.53 -2.19
N ALA A 105 18.81 -22.94 -1.05
CA ALA A 105 20.11 -22.30 -0.86
C ALA A 105 21.24 -23.32 -1.00
N ILE A 106 21.08 -24.49 -0.39
CA ILE A 106 22.02 -25.61 -0.51
C ILE A 106 22.08 -26.12 -1.96
N ALA A 107 20.93 -26.36 -2.59
CA ALA A 107 20.84 -26.86 -3.96
C ALA A 107 21.45 -25.91 -5.01
N SER A 108 21.35 -24.59 -4.79
CA SER A 108 21.88 -23.57 -5.69
C SER A 108 23.30 -23.13 -5.35
N GLY A 109 23.87 -23.55 -4.20
CA GLY A 109 25.16 -23.09 -3.68
C GLY A 109 25.16 -21.57 -3.35
N SER A 110 24.01 -21.01 -3.01
CA SER A 110 23.83 -19.60 -2.70
C SER A 110 23.70 -19.37 -1.19
N HIS A 111 23.92 -18.11 -0.73
CA HIS A 111 23.61 -17.75 0.64
C HIS A 111 22.10 -17.83 0.90
N VAL A 112 21.69 -18.19 2.12
CA VAL A 112 20.30 -18.17 2.53
C VAL A 112 19.82 -16.70 2.57
N PRO A 113 18.87 -16.31 1.75
CA PRO A 113 18.32 -14.95 1.77
C PRO A 113 17.35 -14.76 2.94
N LEU A 114 17.16 -13.51 3.39
CA LEU A 114 16.09 -13.18 4.32
C LEU A 114 14.74 -13.38 3.63
N VAL A 115 13.77 -13.95 4.37
CA VAL A 115 12.44 -14.26 3.84
C VAL A 115 11.42 -13.31 4.45
N TYR A 116 10.67 -12.64 3.57
CA TYR A 116 9.60 -11.71 3.91
C TYR A 116 8.27 -12.26 3.42
N MET A 117 7.20 -12.00 4.14
CA MET A 117 5.84 -12.30 3.74
C MET A 117 5.05 -11.02 3.49
N MET A 118 4.43 -10.91 2.32
CA MET A 118 3.52 -9.82 1.99
C MET A 118 2.09 -10.21 2.34
N ASN A 119 1.38 -9.35 3.04
CA ASN A 119 -0.03 -9.55 3.36
C ASN A 119 -0.91 -9.22 2.14
N GLN A 120 -0.88 -10.11 1.14
CA GLN A 120 -1.61 -10.02 -0.12
C GLN A 120 -2.26 -11.36 -0.44
N GLY A 121 -3.55 -11.33 -0.82
CA GLY A 121 -4.31 -12.54 -1.15
C GLY A 121 -4.00 -13.12 -2.55
N CYS A 122 -3.30 -12.38 -3.41
CA CYS A 122 -2.87 -12.87 -4.73
C CYS A 122 -1.72 -13.88 -4.62
N ILE A 123 -1.49 -14.65 -5.68
CA ILE A 123 -0.43 -15.66 -5.75
C ILE A 123 0.79 -15.06 -6.44
N ASN A 124 1.78 -14.58 -5.68
CA ASN A 124 3.01 -14.06 -6.26
C ASN A 124 4.21 -14.18 -5.30
N ALA A 125 5.40 -13.97 -5.84
CA ALA A 125 6.63 -13.87 -5.07
C ALA A 125 7.63 -12.99 -5.81
N LEU A 126 8.63 -12.45 -5.12
CA LEU A 126 9.70 -11.66 -5.74
C LEU A 126 11.04 -11.92 -5.05
N ALA A 127 12.12 -11.72 -5.82
CA ALA A 127 13.46 -11.64 -5.28
C ALA A 127 13.98 -10.21 -5.46
N ALA A 128 14.47 -9.59 -4.38
CA ALA A 128 15.01 -8.25 -4.41
C ALA A 128 16.39 -8.19 -3.74
N GLY A 129 17.22 -7.27 -4.20
CA GLY A 129 18.56 -7.08 -3.63
C GLY A 129 19.54 -6.52 -4.63
N ARG A 130 20.71 -6.09 -4.15
CA ARG A 130 21.78 -5.56 -4.99
C ARG A 130 22.81 -6.62 -5.37
N THR A 131 23.06 -7.55 -4.48
CA THR A 131 24.01 -8.66 -4.64
C THR A 131 23.39 -9.93 -4.08
N PRO A 132 23.87 -11.11 -4.48
CA PRO A 132 23.38 -12.38 -3.91
C PRO A 132 23.46 -12.44 -2.38
N LYS A 133 24.46 -11.77 -1.77
CA LYS A 133 24.62 -11.73 -0.32
C LYS A 133 23.57 -10.86 0.40
N ASN A 134 23.04 -9.83 -0.27
CA ASN A 134 22.03 -8.90 0.25
C ASN A 134 20.69 -9.10 -0.44
N SER A 135 20.42 -10.32 -0.87
CA SER A 135 19.14 -10.68 -1.49
C SER A 135 18.12 -11.05 -0.42
N VAL A 136 16.88 -10.75 -0.74
CA VAL A 136 15.71 -11.15 0.03
C VAL A 136 14.71 -11.85 -0.90
N ILE A 137 13.97 -12.78 -0.34
CA ILE A 137 12.82 -13.39 -1.00
C ILE A 137 11.57 -12.89 -0.30
N CYS A 138 10.59 -12.45 -1.07
CA CYS A 138 9.32 -11.98 -0.55
C CYS A 138 8.19 -12.77 -1.20
N VAL A 139 7.32 -13.39 -0.38
CA VAL A 139 6.23 -14.26 -0.83
C VAL A 139 4.90 -13.66 -0.36
N THR A 140 3.87 -13.71 -1.18
CA THR A 140 2.52 -13.29 -0.77
C THR A 140 1.89 -14.34 0.12
N PHE A 141 1.03 -13.91 1.06
CA PHE A 141 0.28 -14.83 1.92
C PHE A 141 -0.58 -15.79 1.08
N GLY A 142 -1.27 -15.29 0.02
CA GLY A 142 -2.03 -16.15 -0.87
C GLY A 142 -1.20 -17.29 -1.48
N ALA A 143 0.06 -17.03 -1.83
CA ALA A 143 0.96 -18.08 -2.32
C ALA A 143 1.25 -19.16 -1.26
N THR A 144 1.39 -18.77 0.02
CA THR A 144 1.65 -19.74 1.11
C THR A 144 0.45 -20.62 1.46
N VAL A 145 -0.76 -20.14 1.19
CA VAL A 145 -2.00 -20.91 1.43
C VAL A 145 -2.36 -21.81 0.24
N MET A 146 -2.09 -21.34 -0.98
CA MET A 146 -2.58 -22.02 -2.19
C MET A 146 -1.56 -22.99 -2.80
N PHE A 147 -0.27 -22.77 -2.58
CA PHE A 147 0.76 -23.68 -3.08
C PHE A 147 0.99 -24.85 -2.12
N ASN A 148 1.12 -26.03 -2.70
CA ASN A 148 1.68 -27.15 -1.97
C ASN A 148 3.22 -27.01 -1.84
N ARG A 149 3.86 -27.91 -1.05
CA ARG A 149 5.31 -27.86 -0.80
C ARG A 149 6.13 -27.87 -2.10
N GLU A 150 5.78 -28.73 -3.04
CA GLU A 150 6.53 -28.90 -4.31
C GLU A 150 6.40 -27.67 -5.21
N GLU A 151 5.20 -27.07 -5.28
CA GLU A 151 4.95 -25.85 -6.05
C GLU A 151 5.68 -24.66 -5.44
N MET A 152 5.64 -24.53 -4.12
CA MET A 152 6.39 -23.47 -3.41
C MET A 152 7.89 -23.65 -3.62
N GLN A 153 8.40 -24.88 -3.50
CA GLN A 153 9.80 -25.20 -3.77
C GLN A 153 10.20 -24.80 -5.20
N ALA A 154 9.33 -25.04 -6.19
CA ALA A 154 9.55 -24.64 -7.58
C ALA A 154 9.59 -23.11 -7.76
N VAL A 155 8.71 -22.38 -7.09
CA VAL A 155 8.70 -20.91 -7.10
C VAL A 155 9.95 -20.33 -6.44
N ILE A 156 10.33 -20.86 -5.28
CA ILE A 156 11.56 -20.45 -4.57
C ILE A 156 12.79 -20.77 -5.42
N ALA A 157 12.86 -21.95 -6.06
CA ALA A 157 13.94 -22.31 -6.98
C ALA A 157 14.07 -21.32 -8.16
N HIS A 158 12.93 -20.85 -8.71
CA HIS A 158 12.92 -19.81 -9.74
C HIS A 158 13.53 -18.49 -9.21
N LEU A 159 13.19 -18.07 -8.00
CA LEU A 159 13.75 -16.87 -7.38
C LEU A 159 15.26 -17.03 -7.10
N PHE A 160 15.70 -18.20 -6.65
CA PHE A 160 17.13 -18.49 -6.50
C PHE A 160 17.89 -18.42 -7.83
N SER A 161 17.28 -18.82 -8.93
CA SER A 161 17.88 -18.63 -10.26
C SER A 161 18.09 -17.14 -10.58
N GLN A 162 17.14 -16.25 -10.21
CA GLN A 162 17.30 -14.81 -10.40
C GLN A 162 18.40 -14.23 -9.50
N ILE A 163 18.50 -14.71 -8.25
CA ILE A 163 19.54 -14.31 -7.29
C ILE A 163 20.91 -14.73 -7.81
N HIS A 164 21.07 -16.00 -8.20
CA HIS A 164 22.31 -16.55 -8.71
C HIS A 164 22.82 -15.82 -9.95
N ASN A 165 21.93 -15.50 -10.89
CA ASN A 165 22.26 -14.79 -12.13
C ASN A 165 22.42 -13.26 -11.95
N ASN A 166 22.26 -12.71 -10.75
CA ASN A 166 22.26 -11.26 -10.47
C ASN A 166 21.25 -10.48 -11.33
N ASP A 167 20.12 -11.10 -11.65
CA ASP A 167 19.12 -10.52 -12.53
C ASP A 167 18.51 -9.24 -11.91
N MET A 168 18.30 -9.21 -10.60
CA MET A 168 17.79 -8.06 -9.84
C MET A 168 18.56 -6.76 -10.11
N ARG A 169 19.90 -6.81 -10.03
CA ARG A 169 20.77 -5.64 -10.30
C ARG A 169 20.72 -5.23 -11.77
N SER A 170 20.66 -6.20 -12.65
CA SER A 170 20.62 -5.99 -14.09
C SER A 170 19.28 -5.37 -14.52
N ASP A 171 18.17 -5.83 -13.94
CA ASP A 171 16.83 -5.32 -14.22
C ASP A 171 16.69 -3.88 -13.73
N ALA A 172 17.19 -3.56 -12.54
CA ALA A 172 17.23 -2.19 -12.04
C ALA A 172 18.01 -1.25 -12.95
N ARG A 173 19.17 -1.70 -13.46
CA ARG A 173 19.99 -0.90 -14.39
C ARG A 173 19.27 -0.63 -15.71
N MET A 174 18.64 -1.66 -16.29
CA MET A 174 17.89 -1.52 -17.52
C MET A 174 16.67 -0.61 -17.34
N THR A 175 15.95 -0.73 -16.23
CA THR A 175 14.85 0.16 -15.87
C THR A 175 15.36 1.61 -15.71
N GLY A 176 16.55 1.81 -15.14
CA GLY A 176 17.18 3.13 -15.02
C GLY A 176 17.49 3.77 -16.38
N VAL A 177 18.00 2.99 -17.34
CA VAL A 177 18.22 3.48 -18.72
C VAL A 177 16.90 3.90 -19.37
N TYR A 178 15.86 3.06 -19.27
CA TYR A 178 14.54 3.39 -19.78
C TYR A 178 13.97 4.68 -19.15
N LEU A 179 14.08 4.83 -17.83
CA LEU A 179 13.61 6.03 -17.13
C LEU A 179 14.33 7.29 -17.64
N GLY A 180 15.63 7.21 -17.87
CA GLY A 180 16.39 8.34 -18.42
C GLY A 180 15.89 8.75 -19.80
N VAL A 181 15.62 7.79 -20.69
CA VAL A 181 15.04 8.04 -22.01
C VAL A 181 13.62 8.62 -21.89
N ALA A 182 12.81 8.09 -20.98
CA ALA A 182 11.46 8.59 -20.73
C ALA A 182 11.46 10.03 -20.18
N TRP A 183 12.36 10.37 -19.27
CA TRP A 183 12.50 11.74 -18.75
C TRP A 183 12.93 12.72 -19.84
N PHE A 184 13.85 12.32 -20.71
CA PHE A 184 14.23 13.13 -21.87
C PHE A 184 13.02 13.36 -22.78
N THR A 185 12.22 12.32 -23.06
CA THR A 185 11.00 12.45 -23.85
C THR A 185 9.99 13.42 -23.22
N LEU A 186 9.80 13.34 -21.88
CA LEU A 186 8.90 14.25 -21.16
C LEU A 186 9.39 15.70 -21.19
N LEU A 187 10.70 15.94 -21.18
CA LEU A 187 11.28 17.28 -21.33
C LEU A 187 10.91 17.93 -22.66
N LEU A 188 10.71 17.14 -23.73
CA LEU A 188 10.29 17.63 -25.03
C LEU A 188 8.79 17.98 -25.13
N LEU A 189 7.99 17.70 -24.09
CA LEU A 189 6.55 17.98 -24.10
C LEU A 189 6.21 19.47 -24.33
N PRO A 190 6.85 20.46 -23.66
CA PRO A 190 6.62 21.87 -23.96
C PRO A 190 7.12 22.25 -25.36
N VAL A 191 8.17 21.60 -25.89
CA VAL A 191 8.65 21.82 -27.25
C VAL A 191 7.63 21.31 -28.28
N ALA A 192 6.90 20.25 -27.97
CA ALA A 192 5.82 19.74 -28.83
C ALA A 192 4.71 20.76 -29.05
N ALA A 193 4.48 21.67 -28.10
CA ALA A 193 3.47 22.74 -28.23
C ALA A 193 3.92 23.90 -29.13
N SER A 194 5.21 23.99 -29.52
CA SER A 194 5.76 25.08 -30.33
C SER A 194 5.49 24.96 -31.84
N GLY A 195 4.89 23.85 -32.29
CA GLY A 195 4.51 23.62 -33.67
C GLY A 195 4.83 22.22 -34.20
N VAL A 196 4.70 22.04 -35.50
CA VAL A 196 4.82 20.73 -36.18
C VAL A 196 6.19 20.09 -35.96
N ILE A 197 7.27 20.88 -36.02
CA ILE A 197 8.66 20.39 -35.81
C ILE A 197 8.83 19.88 -34.38
N GLY A 198 8.40 20.65 -33.38
CA GLY A 198 8.48 20.25 -31.97
C GLY A 198 7.65 18.99 -31.69
N ALA A 199 6.45 18.89 -32.24
CA ALA A 199 5.61 17.70 -32.15
C ALA A 199 6.31 16.48 -32.78
N SER A 200 6.93 16.62 -33.95
CA SER A 200 7.66 15.54 -34.61
C SER A 200 8.83 15.02 -33.78
N LEU A 201 9.61 15.93 -33.16
CA LEU A 201 10.70 15.54 -32.24
C LEU A 201 10.20 14.79 -31.02
N PHE A 202 9.09 15.23 -30.44
CA PHE A 202 8.46 14.53 -29.31
C PHE A 202 8.01 13.11 -29.68
N PHE A 203 7.34 12.94 -30.82
CA PHE A 203 6.92 11.61 -31.28
C PHE A 203 8.11 10.72 -31.64
N LEU A 204 9.18 11.25 -32.20
CA LEU A 204 10.41 10.49 -32.48
C LEU A 204 11.07 10.02 -31.18
N ALA A 205 11.21 10.90 -30.18
CA ALA A 205 11.73 10.54 -28.87
C ALA A 205 10.82 9.53 -28.13
N GLY A 206 9.50 9.66 -28.26
CA GLY A 206 8.52 8.70 -27.75
C GLY A 206 8.64 7.33 -28.42
N GLY A 207 8.84 7.29 -29.72
CA GLY A 207 9.12 6.07 -30.48
C GLY A 207 10.42 5.38 -30.00
N TRP A 208 11.47 6.16 -29.74
CA TRP A 208 12.71 5.65 -29.19
C TRP A 208 12.55 5.11 -27.76
N ALA A 209 11.82 5.81 -26.88
CA ALA A 209 11.48 5.32 -25.55
C ALA A 209 10.68 4.00 -25.62
N TYR A 210 9.73 3.91 -26.53
CA TYR A 210 8.95 2.70 -26.78
C TYR A 210 9.83 1.53 -27.23
N LEU A 211 10.74 1.75 -28.19
CA LEU A 211 11.67 0.73 -28.67
C LEU A 211 12.62 0.26 -27.56
N THR A 212 13.09 1.19 -26.71
CA THR A 212 13.91 0.90 -25.55
C THR A 212 13.17 -0.02 -24.58
N TYR A 213 11.93 0.30 -24.23
CA TYR A 213 11.10 -0.50 -23.36
C TYR A 213 10.79 -1.88 -23.96
N PHE A 214 10.48 -1.93 -25.26
CA PHE A 214 10.23 -3.18 -25.97
C PHE A 214 11.45 -4.11 -25.97
N ALA A 215 12.64 -3.58 -26.25
CA ALA A 215 13.87 -4.34 -26.22
C ALA A 215 14.17 -4.88 -24.81
N MET A 216 14.01 -4.05 -23.78
CA MET A 216 14.14 -4.44 -22.38
C MET A 216 13.16 -5.56 -22.01
N SER A 217 11.90 -5.43 -22.41
CA SER A 217 10.87 -6.44 -22.15
C SER A 217 11.19 -7.79 -22.81
N ARG A 218 11.76 -7.79 -24.01
CA ARG A 218 12.22 -9.01 -24.68
C ARG A 218 13.32 -9.74 -23.89
N VAL A 219 14.29 -8.98 -23.39
CA VAL A 219 15.38 -9.54 -22.55
C VAL A 219 14.80 -10.14 -21.27
N ASN A 220 13.92 -9.41 -20.58
CA ASN A 220 13.33 -9.87 -19.33
C ASN A 220 12.51 -11.16 -19.52
N ARG A 221 11.76 -11.27 -20.63
CA ARG A 221 11.05 -12.52 -20.97
C ARG A 221 11.98 -13.71 -21.14
N GLN A 222 13.11 -13.54 -21.81
CA GLN A 222 14.07 -14.63 -21.98
C GLN A 222 14.67 -15.08 -20.65
N ARG A 223 14.92 -14.14 -19.73
CA ARG A 223 15.40 -14.47 -18.39
C ARG A 223 14.38 -15.26 -17.59
N LYS A 224 13.08 -14.90 -17.67
CA LYS A 224 12.03 -15.66 -17.00
C LYS A 224 11.96 -17.10 -17.49
N PHE A 225 12.08 -17.33 -18.80
CA PHE A 225 12.16 -18.68 -19.33
C PHE A 225 13.41 -19.44 -18.88
N LEU A 226 14.55 -18.74 -18.74
CA LEU A 226 15.77 -19.35 -18.20
C LEU A 226 15.60 -19.70 -16.72
N ALA A 227 15.00 -18.82 -15.93
CA ALA A 227 14.73 -19.05 -14.52
C ALA A 227 13.75 -20.23 -14.32
N ASP A 228 12.73 -20.38 -15.19
CA ASP A 228 11.82 -21.52 -15.18
C ASP A 228 12.58 -22.84 -15.46
N ALA A 229 13.45 -22.85 -16.46
CA ALA A 229 14.25 -24.03 -16.79
C ALA A 229 15.24 -24.39 -15.66
N THR A 230 15.84 -23.37 -15.01
CA THR A 230 16.75 -23.57 -13.88
C THR A 230 15.98 -24.06 -12.64
N ALA A 231 14.78 -23.56 -12.39
CA ALA A 231 13.92 -24.05 -11.32
C ALA A 231 13.56 -25.53 -11.51
N ALA A 232 13.17 -25.91 -12.73
CA ALA A 232 12.91 -27.31 -13.08
C ALA A 232 14.15 -28.19 -12.90
N GLN A 233 15.35 -27.65 -13.10
CA GLN A 233 16.59 -28.37 -12.88
C GLN A 233 16.93 -28.54 -11.39
N PHE A 234 16.74 -27.50 -10.56
CA PHE A 234 17.00 -27.56 -9.12
C PHE A 234 16.03 -28.49 -8.42
N THR A 235 14.75 -28.44 -8.76
CA THR A 235 13.72 -29.28 -8.17
C THR A 235 13.67 -30.68 -8.78
N ARG A 236 14.26 -30.88 -9.96
CA ARG A 236 14.13 -32.10 -10.81
C ARG A 236 12.68 -32.45 -11.18
N HIS A 237 11.76 -31.48 -10.99
CA HIS A 237 10.32 -31.70 -11.19
C HIS A 237 9.70 -30.51 -11.97
N PRO A 238 9.79 -30.53 -13.33
CA PRO A 238 9.29 -29.42 -14.16
C PRO A 238 7.77 -29.21 -14.03
N GLN A 239 7.02 -30.26 -13.70
CA GLN A 239 5.59 -30.22 -13.54
C GLN A 239 5.16 -29.33 -12.35
N SER A 240 5.95 -29.27 -11.26
CA SER A 240 5.65 -28.41 -10.11
C SER A 240 5.70 -26.93 -10.46
N VAL A 241 6.67 -26.52 -11.32
CA VAL A 241 6.74 -25.14 -11.84
C VAL A 241 5.53 -24.84 -12.72
N ALA A 242 5.14 -25.80 -13.59
CA ALA A 242 3.97 -25.65 -14.45
C ALA A 242 2.67 -25.58 -13.63
N SER A 243 2.52 -26.45 -12.62
CA SER A 243 1.37 -26.45 -11.71
C SER A 243 1.21 -25.13 -10.95
N ALA A 244 2.31 -24.58 -10.41
CA ALA A 244 2.30 -23.27 -9.77
C ALA A 244 1.81 -22.16 -10.72
N LEU A 245 2.27 -22.18 -11.98
CA LEU A 245 1.83 -21.22 -13.00
C LEU A 245 0.36 -21.42 -13.41
N MET A 246 -0.11 -22.67 -13.46
CA MET A 246 -1.52 -22.98 -13.74
C MET A 246 -2.43 -22.48 -12.63
N LYS A 247 -2.08 -22.68 -11.36
CA LYS A 247 -2.83 -22.10 -10.21
C LYS A 247 -2.89 -20.59 -10.24
N ILE A 248 -1.81 -19.91 -10.62
CA ILE A 248 -1.82 -18.44 -10.81
C ILE A 248 -2.82 -18.05 -11.91
N GLY A 249 -2.87 -18.82 -13.00
CA GLY A 249 -3.79 -18.55 -14.10
C GLY A 249 -5.26 -18.79 -13.77
N GLY A 250 -5.54 -19.78 -12.93
CA GLY A 250 -6.89 -20.15 -12.50
C GLY A 250 -7.45 -19.34 -11.32
N HIS A 251 -6.59 -18.70 -10.51
CA HIS A 251 -7.02 -17.93 -9.37
C HIS A 251 -7.66 -16.59 -9.77
N PRO A 252 -8.80 -16.15 -9.18
CA PRO A 252 -9.50 -14.92 -9.56
C PRO A 252 -8.64 -13.65 -9.47
N SER A 253 -7.86 -13.50 -8.40
CA SER A 253 -6.91 -12.40 -8.24
C SER A 253 -5.59 -12.64 -8.97
N SER A 254 -5.38 -13.83 -9.54
CA SER A 254 -4.17 -14.22 -10.24
C SER A 254 -2.89 -13.82 -9.45
N SER A 255 -1.94 -13.17 -10.08
CA SER A 255 -0.73 -12.64 -9.46
C SER A 255 -0.78 -11.13 -9.20
N PHE A 256 -1.97 -10.51 -9.28
CA PHE A 256 -2.10 -9.05 -9.27
C PHE A 256 -2.14 -8.49 -7.85
N LEU A 257 -1.17 -7.61 -7.56
CA LEU A 257 -1.10 -6.88 -6.29
C LEU A 257 -2.14 -5.77 -6.25
N THR A 258 -2.80 -5.63 -5.13
CA THR A 258 -3.89 -4.64 -4.93
C THR A 258 -3.34 -3.25 -4.62
N CYS A 259 -2.12 -3.13 -4.08
CA CYS A 259 -1.51 -1.86 -3.69
C CYS A 259 -0.03 -1.78 -4.08
N CYS A 260 0.50 -0.59 -4.13
CA CYS A 260 1.91 -0.16 -4.23
C CYS A 260 2.25 0.54 -5.55
N LYS A 261 2.33 1.88 -5.48
CA LYS A 261 2.77 2.73 -6.62
C LYS A 261 4.23 2.46 -7.04
N GLU A 262 5.06 1.96 -6.13
CA GLU A 262 6.48 1.69 -6.39
C GLU A 262 6.74 0.40 -7.19
N THR A 263 5.71 -0.44 -7.35
CA THR A 263 5.79 -1.74 -8.05
C THR A 263 6.26 -1.61 -9.50
N GLU A 264 5.96 -0.49 -10.16
CA GLU A 264 6.38 -0.28 -11.57
C GLU A 264 7.90 -0.31 -11.75
N SER A 265 8.66 0.17 -10.78
CA SER A 265 10.14 0.18 -10.82
C SER A 265 10.75 -1.22 -10.66
N PHE A 266 10.02 -2.17 -10.07
CA PHE A 266 10.51 -3.50 -9.72
C PHE A 266 9.75 -4.63 -10.43
N LEU A 267 8.92 -4.29 -11.43
CA LEU A 267 8.13 -5.25 -12.21
C LEU A 267 8.88 -6.53 -12.62
N PRO A 268 10.10 -6.47 -13.17
CA PRO A 268 10.81 -7.65 -13.63
C PRO A 268 11.23 -8.61 -12.52
N MET A 269 11.27 -8.16 -11.25
CA MET A 269 11.71 -8.96 -10.10
C MET A 269 10.67 -9.98 -9.64
N PHE A 270 9.39 -9.76 -9.95
CA PHE A 270 8.30 -10.65 -9.57
C PHE A 270 8.32 -11.98 -10.35
N PHE A 271 7.82 -13.04 -9.73
CA PHE A 271 7.65 -14.37 -10.36
C PHE A 271 6.65 -14.32 -11.51
N ALA A 272 5.50 -13.67 -11.29
CA ALA A 272 4.47 -13.44 -12.29
C ALA A 272 4.12 -11.95 -12.39
N ALA A 273 3.36 -11.54 -13.41
CA ALA A 273 3.03 -10.14 -13.66
C ALA A 273 2.18 -9.56 -12.51
N PRO A 274 2.67 -8.55 -11.77
CA PRO A 274 1.96 -8.02 -10.60
C PRO A 274 0.78 -7.09 -10.93
N PHE A 275 0.53 -6.78 -12.20
CA PHE A 275 -0.57 -5.92 -12.64
C PHE A 275 -1.29 -6.44 -13.87
N ARG A 276 -2.63 -6.35 -13.88
CA ARG A 276 -3.48 -6.77 -14.98
C ARG A 276 -3.18 -6.01 -16.29
N LYS A 277 -2.90 -4.71 -16.21
CA LYS A 277 -2.58 -3.87 -17.39
C LYS A 277 -1.36 -4.34 -18.16
N PHE A 278 -0.41 -5.01 -17.49
CA PHE A 278 0.82 -5.48 -18.11
C PHE A 278 0.77 -6.96 -18.51
N SER A 279 -0.14 -7.74 -17.97
CA SER A 279 -0.26 -9.18 -18.23
C SER A 279 -0.60 -9.51 -19.69
N GLN A 280 -1.44 -8.71 -20.32
CA GLN A 280 -1.99 -8.99 -21.65
C GLN A 280 -1.28 -8.27 -22.81
N ARG A 281 -0.36 -7.33 -22.55
CA ARG A 281 0.30 -6.55 -23.59
C ARG A 281 1.52 -7.28 -24.15
N SER A 282 1.72 -7.22 -25.48
CA SER A 282 2.94 -7.70 -26.15
C SER A 282 4.24 -7.11 -25.57
N ILE A 283 4.16 -6.03 -24.84
CA ILE A 283 5.27 -5.25 -24.29
C ILE A 283 5.57 -5.61 -22.82
N SER A 284 4.75 -6.44 -22.16
CA SER A 284 4.99 -6.85 -20.77
C SER A 284 6.40 -7.44 -20.58
N PRO A 285 7.12 -7.11 -19.49
CA PRO A 285 8.38 -7.77 -19.15
C PRO A 285 8.21 -9.25 -18.76
N HIS A 286 6.98 -9.65 -18.42
CA HIS A 286 6.65 -11.05 -18.14
C HIS A 286 6.13 -11.76 -19.39
N PRO A 287 6.60 -13.00 -19.68
CA PRO A 287 5.99 -13.80 -20.72
C PRO A 287 4.58 -14.24 -20.31
N PRO A 288 3.65 -14.43 -21.26
CA PRO A 288 2.33 -14.99 -20.98
C PRO A 288 2.44 -16.34 -20.25
N LEU A 289 1.60 -16.55 -19.21
CA LEU A 289 1.59 -17.79 -18.42
C LEU A 289 1.48 -19.04 -19.30
N ALA A 290 0.55 -19.03 -20.25
CA ALA A 290 0.36 -20.14 -21.18
C ALA A 290 1.65 -20.53 -21.93
N LYS A 291 2.50 -19.56 -22.33
CA LYS A 291 3.77 -19.83 -22.99
C LYS A 291 4.83 -20.40 -22.05
N ARG A 292 4.78 -20.04 -20.77
CA ARG A 292 5.67 -20.60 -19.73
C ARG A 292 5.28 -22.05 -19.46
N ILE A 293 3.98 -22.31 -19.25
CA ILE A 293 3.41 -23.63 -18.98
C ILE A 293 3.71 -24.59 -20.14
N ALA A 294 3.38 -24.22 -21.38
CA ALA A 294 3.59 -25.07 -22.56
C ALA A 294 5.07 -25.46 -22.80
N ARG A 295 6.04 -24.67 -22.29
CA ARG A 295 7.47 -25.04 -22.36
C ARG A 295 7.89 -26.05 -21.31
N LEU A 296 7.24 -26.04 -20.13
CA LEU A 296 7.54 -26.90 -19.00
C LEU A 296 6.73 -28.21 -19.06
N TYR A 297 5.51 -28.08 -19.54
CA TYR A 297 4.54 -29.17 -19.68
C TYR A 297 3.87 -29.10 -21.06
N PRO A 298 4.49 -29.70 -22.12
CA PRO A 298 3.98 -29.63 -23.49
C PRO A 298 2.62 -30.29 -23.71
N GLU A 299 2.25 -31.23 -22.82
CA GLU A 299 0.98 -31.99 -22.88
C GLU A 299 -0.20 -31.18 -22.26
N TRP A 300 0.03 -29.95 -21.82
CA TRP A 300 -1.02 -29.12 -21.23
C TRP A 300 -2.11 -28.78 -22.26
N ASP A 301 -3.35 -29.03 -21.90
CA ASP A 301 -4.55 -28.85 -22.71
C ASP A 301 -4.94 -27.38 -22.98
N GLY A 302 -4.34 -26.43 -22.26
CA GLY A 302 -4.64 -24.99 -22.36
C GLY A 302 -5.66 -24.51 -21.33
N GLU A 303 -6.20 -25.39 -20.49
CA GLU A 303 -7.18 -25.03 -19.45
C GLU A 303 -6.47 -24.78 -18.11
N TYR A 304 -6.95 -23.79 -17.38
CA TYR A 304 -6.46 -23.50 -16.03
C TYR A 304 -7.35 -24.22 -15.01
N PRO A 305 -6.76 -24.80 -13.94
CA PRO A 305 -7.56 -25.40 -12.87
C PRO A 305 -8.39 -24.31 -12.18
N ASP A 306 -9.58 -24.66 -11.75
CA ASP A 306 -10.38 -23.78 -10.90
C ASP A 306 -9.73 -23.72 -9.51
N VAL A 307 -9.22 -22.54 -9.15
CA VAL A 307 -8.59 -22.30 -7.85
C VAL A 307 -9.54 -21.44 -7.04
N PRO A 308 -10.00 -21.92 -5.88
CA PRO A 308 -10.94 -21.17 -5.06
C PRO A 308 -10.33 -19.84 -4.63
N PRO A 309 -11.13 -18.78 -4.52
CA PRO A 309 -10.67 -17.52 -3.99
C PRO A 309 -10.18 -17.69 -2.54
N LEU A 310 -9.26 -16.83 -2.09
CA LEU A 310 -8.70 -16.89 -0.73
C LEU A 310 -9.79 -16.89 0.35
N GLU A 311 -10.90 -16.23 0.10
CA GLU A 311 -12.09 -16.16 0.94
C GLU A 311 -12.64 -17.53 1.32
N THR A 312 -12.75 -18.41 0.35
CA THR A 312 -13.23 -19.79 0.57
C THR A 312 -12.26 -20.58 1.44
N LEU A 313 -10.95 -20.28 1.35
CA LEU A 313 -9.91 -20.90 2.15
C LEU A 313 -9.77 -20.26 3.55
N MET A 314 -10.54 -19.22 3.82
CA MET A 314 -10.67 -18.52 5.11
C MET A 314 -12.08 -18.73 5.75
N GLY A 315 -12.83 -19.74 5.31
CA GLY A 315 -14.17 -20.10 5.81
C GLY A 315 -14.20 -20.57 7.26
N ASP A 316 -15.15 -21.44 7.58
CA ASP A 316 -15.42 -21.86 8.98
C ASP A 316 -14.81 -23.23 9.35
N ASP A 317 -14.22 -23.96 8.42
CA ASP A 317 -13.53 -25.20 8.68
C ASP A 317 -12.18 -25.00 9.41
N GLU A 318 -11.68 -26.05 10.07
CA GLU A 318 -10.50 -25.98 10.92
C GLU A 318 -9.26 -25.42 10.19
N GLN A 319 -9.07 -25.82 8.92
CA GLN A 319 -7.97 -25.31 8.09
C GLN A 319 -8.13 -23.82 7.75
N ALA A 320 -9.34 -23.38 7.54
CA ALA A 320 -9.64 -21.99 7.25
C ALA A 320 -9.49 -21.09 8.48
N GLN A 321 -9.85 -21.60 9.68
CA GLN A 321 -9.59 -20.90 10.95
C GLN A 321 -8.08 -20.74 11.19
N GLU A 322 -7.27 -21.75 10.90
CA GLU A 322 -5.82 -21.66 11.00
C GLU A 322 -5.23 -20.65 10.00
N ASN A 323 -5.72 -20.64 8.76
CA ASN A 323 -5.31 -19.64 7.77
C ASN A 323 -5.68 -18.22 8.22
N ARG A 324 -6.87 -18.03 8.81
CA ARG A 324 -7.33 -16.74 9.35
C ARG A 324 -6.42 -16.28 10.50
N ARG A 325 -6.11 -17.16 11.44
CA ARG A 325 -5.17 -16.87 12.53
C ARG A 325 -3.79 -16.47 12.01
N ARG A 326 -3.24 -17.19 11.05
CA ARG A 326 -1.95 -16.87 10.42
C ARG A 326 -1.96 -15.50 9.74
N TRP A 327 -3.06 -15.14 9.09
CA TRP A 327 -3.27 -13.82 8.50
C TRP A 327 -3.26 -12.71 9.55
N GLU A 328 -3.98 -12.91 10.65
CA GLU A 328 -4.07 -11.96 11.77
C GLU A 328 -2.73 -11.77 12.46
N VAL A 329 -2.02 -12.86 12.75
CA VAL A 329 -0.65 -12.84 13.33
C VAL A 329 0.31 -12.08 12.43
N LEU A 330 0.28 -12.33 11.12
CA LEU A 330 1.11 -11.60 10.16
C LEU A 330 0.81 -10.09 10.18
N GLY A 331 -0.45 -9.72 10.29
CA GLY A 331 -0.88 -8.34 10.43
C GLY A 331 -0.35 -7.69 11.71
N ALA A 332 -0.50 -8.35 12.84
CA ALA A 332 -0.04 -7.87 14.15
C ALA A 332 1.49 -7.66 14.18
N VAL A 333 2.26 -8.63 13.68
CA VAL A 333 3.74 -8.51 13.62
C VAL A 333 4.17 -7.43 12.63
N ALA A 334 3.42 -7.22 11.55
CA ALA A 334 3.66 -6.11 10.63
C ALA A 334 3.54 -4.74 11.33
N ILE A 335 2.64 -4.59 12.27
CA ILE A 335 2.46 -3.38 13.08
C ILE A 335 3.63 -3.22 14.05
N ALA A 336 3.95 -4.28 14.82
CA ALA A 336 5.00 -4.25 15.83
C ALA A 336 6.40 -3.96 15.25
N ALA A 337 6.74 -4.58 14.12
CA ALA A 337 8.06 -4.39 13.47
C ALA A 337 8.28 -2.93 12.99
N ARG A 338 7.24 -2.15 12.82
CA ARG A 338 7.30 -0.77 12.34
C ARG A 338 7.44 0.26 13.46
N GLY A 339 6.88 0.00 14.63
CA GLY A 339 7.09 0.84 15.81
C GLY A 339 8.55 0.94 16.23
N LEU A 340 9.39 -0.03 15.83
CA LEU A 340 10.83 -0.06 16.16
C LEU A 340 11.73 0.68 15.14
N ASN A 341 11.21 1.03 13.95
CA ASN A 341 11.99 1.62 12.85
C ASN A 341 11.63 3.09 12.53
N SER A 342 10.90 3.78 13.39
CA SER A 342 10.32 5.11 13.15
C SER A 342 11.31 6.29 13.26
N THR A 343 12.47 6.23 12.59
CA THR A 343 13.39 7.36 12.48
C THR A 343 13.45 8.02 11.08
N GLN A 344 12.51 7.74 10.19
CA GLN A 344 12.41 8.43 8.89
C GLN A 344 10.95 8.78 8.55
N GLU A 345 10.66 10.06 8.62
CA GLU A 345 9.41 10.71 8.23
C GLU A 345 9.01 10.40 6.77
N GLU A 346 7.73 10.19 6.51
CA GLU A 346 6.95 9.94 5.29
C GLU A 346 6.58 8.49 4.90
N PRO A 347 7.37 7.43 5.07
CA PRO A 347 6.87 6.07 4.83
C PRO A 347 5.87 5.59 5.89
N ALA A 348 6.01 6.05 7.15
CA ALA A 348 5.26 5.55 8.31
C ALA A 348 3.72 5.70 8.17
N GLN A 349 3.22 6.83 7.70
CA GLN A 349 1.77 7.04 7.56
C GLN A 349 1.09 6.11 6.56
N ARG A 350 1.77 5.80 5.44
CA ARG A 350 1.22 4.89 4.42
C ARG A 350 1.23 3.43 4.86
N TYR A 351 2.15 3.09 5.73
CA TYR A 351 2.34 1.72 6.20
C TYR A 351 1.46 1.37 7.42
N GLN A 352 1.18 2.32 8.31
CA GLN A 352 0.17 2.15 9.36
C GLN A 352 -1.18 1.78 8.75
N THR A 353 -1.57 2.43 7.67
CA THR A 353 -2.78 2.11 6.92
C THR A 353 -2.78 0.66 6.42
N GLN A 354 -1.66 0.13 5.93
CA GLN A 354 -1.61 -1.23 5.37
C GLN A 354 -1.61 -2.35 6.42
N ALA A 355 -0.94 -2.15 7.55
CA ALA A 355 -0.91 -3.14 8.63
C ALA A 355 -2.25 -3.20 9.38
N THR A 356 -2.87 -2.06 9.59
CA THR A 356 -4.22 -1.97 10.16
C THR A 356 -5.27 -2.53 9.18
N GLN A 357 -5.03 -2.43 7.87
CA GLN A 357 -5.89 -3.05 6.83
C GLN A 357 -5.93 -4.57 6.90
N SER A 358 -4.85 -5.23 7.34
CA SER A 358 -4.81 -6.69 7.47
C SER A 358 -5.56 -7.23 8.69
N MET A 359 -5.86 -6.38 9.67
CA MET A 359 -6.73 -6.72 10.82
C MET A 359 -8.21 -6.46 10.53
N ILE A 360 -8.53 -5.84 9.40
CA ILE A 360 -9.92 -5.65 8.96
C ILE A 360 -10.42 -6.96 8.36
N PRO A 361 -11.60 -7.45 8.77
CA PRO A 361 -12.22 -8.64 8.18
C PRO A 361 -12.31 -8.52 6.65
N TYR A 362 -12.03 -9.62 5.97
CA TYR A 362 -12.00 -9.64 4.51
C TYR A 362 -13.31 -9.14 3.89
N GLU A 363 -14.45 -9.51 4.47
CA GLU A 363 -15.78 -9.11 4.03
C GLU A 363 -15.95 -7.58 4.02
N ALA A 364 -15.43 -6.91 5.04
CA ALA A 364 -15.42 -5.46 5.11
C ALA A 364 -14.43 -4.84 4.12
N TRP A 365 -13.24 -5.44 3.98
CA TRP A 365 -12.21 -4.96 3.08
C TRP A 365 -12.61 -5.09 1.60
N SER A 366 -13.24 -6.19 1.20
CA SER A 366 -13.61 -6.50 -0.19
C SER A 366 -14.59 -5.49 -0.79
N VAL A 367 -15.47 -4.94 0.04
CA VAL A 367 -16.52 -3.99 -0.39
C VAL A 367 -16.16 -2.52 -0.18
N ALA A 368 -15.09 -2.23 0.56
CA ALA A 368 -14.66 -0.84 0.85
C ALA A 368 -14.29 -0.04 -0.41
N GLY A 369 -13.87 -0.72 -1.47
CA GLY A 369 -13.51 -0.11 -2.76
C GLY A 369 -14.69 0.20 -3.68
N ASP A 370 -15.89 -0.31 -3.38
CA ASP A 370 -17.12 -0.04 -4.12
C ASP A 370 -17.91 1.10 -3.47
N PRO A 371 -18.43 2.09 -4.21
CA PRO A 371 -19.18 3.20 -3.62
C PRO A 371 -20.41 2.80 -2.79
N ALA A 372 -21.16 1.77 -3.21
CA ALA A 372 -22.30 1.26 -2.46
C ALA A 372 -21.87 0.45 -1.24
N GLY A 373 -20.83 -0.40 -1.39
CA GLY A 373 -20.23 -1.16 -0.31
C GLY A 373 -19.62 -0.25 0.76
N ALA A 374 -18.91 0.81 0.38
CA ALA A 374 -18.35 1.78 1.31
C ALA A 374 -19.43 2.51 2.14
N GLN A 375 -20.55 2.89 1.52
CA GLN A 375 -21.70 3.45 2.24
C GLN A 375 -22.26 2.45 3.26
N ALA A 376 -22.49 1.19 2.85
CA ALA A 376 -22.99 0.13 3.71
C ALA A 376 -22.05 -0.13 4.90
N LEU A 377 -20.74 -0.11 4.69
CA LEU A 377 -19.74 -0.22 5.76
C LEU A 377 -19.84 0.90 6.78
N ILE A 378 -19.93 2.16 6.34
CA ILE A 378 -20.09 3.31 7.25
C ILE A 378 -21.39 3.19 8.04
N TYR A 379 -22.49 2.79 7.42
CA TYR A 379 -23.74 2.56 8.14
C TYR A 379 -23.59 1.43 9.17
N SER A 380 -22.93 0.33 8.82
CA SER A 380 -22.70 -0.80 9.73
C SER A 380 -21.85 -0.41 10.95
N LEU A 381 -20.84 0.48 10.79
CA LEU A 381 -20.04 1.02 11.88
C LEU A 381 -20.85 1.86 12.88
N LEU A 382 -21.96 2.45 12.44
CA LEU A 382 -22.83 3.32 13.25
C LEU A 382 -23.97 2.57 13.91
N LEU A 383 -24.19 1.29 13.56
CA LEU A 383 -25.26 0.50 14.15
C LEU A 383 -24.97 0.20 15.62
N CYS A 384 -25.93 0.56 16.48
CA CYS A 384 -25.84 0.38 17.91
C CYS A 384 -25.85 -1.10 18.32
N VAL A 385 -25.10 -1.45 19.37
CA VAL A 385 -25.10 -2.81 19.94
C VAL A 385 -26.41 -3.11 20.69
N GLN A 386 -27.09 -2.08 21.22
CA GLN A 386 -28.36 -2.27 21.93
C GLN A 386 -29.49 -2.64 20.96
N PRO A 387 -30.19 -3.79 21.17
CA PRO A 387 -31.17 -4.29 20.21
C PRO A 387 -32.30 -3.32 19.87
N ALA A 388 -32.80 -2.56 20.85
CA ALA A 388 -33.89 -1.62 20.66
C ALA A 388 -33.50 -0.41 19.78
N LEU A 389 -32.33 0.17 20.02
CA LEU A 389 -31.82 1.29 19.22
C LEU A 389 -31.43 0.82 17.82
N ARG A 390 -30.80 -0.35 17.74
CA ARG A 390 -30.45 -0.98 16.48
C ARG A 390 -31.68 -1.24 15.58
N ALA A 391 -32.75 -1.76 16.15
CA ALA A 391 -33.98 -1.98 15.39
C ALA A 391 -34.53 -0.66 14.81
N ARG A 392 -34.50 0.42 15.57
CA ARG A 392 -34.87 1.77 15.08
C ARG A 392 -33.94 2.25 13.95
N GLN A 393 -32.62 2.07 14.10
CA GLN A 393 -31.65 2.43 13.06
C GLN A 393 -31.86 1.62 11.78
N LEU A 394 -32.12 0.31 11.89
CA LEU A 394 -32.41 -0.54 10.73
C LEU A 394 -33.71 -0.17 10.03
N THR A 395 -34.77 0.20 10.77
CA THR A 395 -36.02 0.72 10.18
C THR A 395 -35.77 2.01 9.39
N LEU A 396 -35.01 2.93 9.95
CA LEU A 396 -34.62 4.17 9.27
C LEU A 396 -33.82 3.90 7.98
N LEU A 397 -32.89 2.95 8.04
CA LEU A 397 -32.13 2.55 6.86
C LEU A 397 -33.03 1.91 5.79
N GLN A 398 -33.98 1.05 6.15
CA GLN A 398 -34.92 0.44 5.21
C GLN A 398 -35.77 1.46 4.45
N GLU A 399 -36.08 2.60 5.09
CA GLU A 399 -36.87 3.68 4.48
C GLU A 399 -36.04 4.62 3.57
N THR A 400 -34.73 4.70 3.78
CA THR A 400 -33.86 5.74 3.17
C THR A 400 -32.82 5.21 2.20
N LEU A 401 -32.51 3.90 2.21
CA LEU A 401 -31.40 3.33 1.44
C LEU A 401 -31.74 3.03 -0.01
N ASP A 402 -30.75 3.23 -0.86
CA ASP A 402 -30.71 2.68 -2.21
C ASP A 402 -30.65 1.13 -2.13
N PRO A 403 -31.45 0.40 -2.95
CA PRO A 403 -31.42 -1.07 -2.99
C PRO A 403 -30.00 -1.66 -3.13
N GLN A 404 -29.13 -1.04 -3.92
CA GLN A 404 -27.75 -1.50 -4.09
C GLN A 404 -26.93 -1.46 -2.80
N VAL A 405 -27.15 -0.46 -1.95
CA VAL A 405 -26.48 -0.34 -0.65
C VAL A 405 -27.09 -1.31 0.36
N ALA A 406 -28.40 -1.52 0.30
CA ALA A 406 -29.12 -2.42 1.20
C ALA A 406 -28.68 -3.89 1.06
N ASP A 407 -28.29 -4.31 -0.14
CA ASP A 407 -27.84 -5.68 -0.43
C ASP A 407 -26.54 -6.04 0.31
N PHE A 408 -25.68 -5.08 0.61
CA PHE A 408 -24.42 -5.31 1.33
C PHE A 408 -24.58 -5.41 2.85
N LEU A 409 -25.58 -4.78 3.44
CA LEU A 409 -25.73 -4.67 4.90
C LEU A 409 -25.79 -6.00 5.65
N PRO A 410 -26.53 -7.04 5.20
CA PRO A 410 -26.63 -8.31 5.92
C PRO A 410 -25.28 -9.02 6.06
N GLY A 411 -24.44 -8.96 5.03
CA GLY A 411 -23.12 -9.60 5.02
C GLY A 411 -22.08 -8.87 5.88
N LEU A 412 -22.28 -7.59 6.17
CA LEU A 412 -21.33 -6.75 6.89
C LEU A 412 -21.59 -6.68 8.41
N ASP A 413 -22.77 -7.06 8.86
CA ASP A 413 -23.17 -6.89 10.25
C ASP A 413 -22.28 -7.65 11.24
N ALA A 414 -22.04 -8.92 11.02
CA ALA A 414 -21.22 -9.75 11.90
C ALA A 414 -19.72 -9.35 11.86
N PRO A 415 -19.09 -9.19 10.69
CA PRO A 415 -17.69 -8.77 10.61
C PRO A 415 -17.42 -7.41 11.23
N VAL A 416 -18.28 -6.41 11.00
CA VAL A 416 -18.09 -5.06 11.53
C VAL A 416 -18.36 -5.00 13.04
N ARG A 417 -19.30 -5.79 13.55
CA ARG A 417 -19.57 -5.87 14.99
C ARG A 417 -18.42 -6.48 15.78
N GLY A 418 -17.72 -7.45 15.21
CA GLY A 418 -16.52 -8.07 15.78
C GLY A 418 -15.25 -7.25 15.63
N LEU A 419 -15.29 -6.12 14.91
CA LEU A 419 -14.14 -5.29 14.66
C LEU A 419 -13.67 -4.59 15.96
N ASP A 420 -12.34 -4.62 16.20
CA ASP A 420 -11.75 -3.84 17.26
C ASP A 420 -12.04 -2.34 17.02
N ARG A 421 -12.41 -1.63 18.10
CA ARG A 421 -12.76 -0.20 18.03
C ARG A 421 -11.63 0.65 17.47
N TYR A 422 -10.37 0.32 17.72
CA TYR A 422 -9.21 1.01 17.17
C TYR A 422 -9.09 0.90 15.64
N LEU A 423 -9.71 -0.11 15.04
CA LEU A 423 -9.68 -0.34 13.58
C LEU A 423 -10.77 0.44 12.82
N ARG A 424 -11.71 1.06 13.52
CA ARG A 424 -12.82 1.81 12.89
C ARG A 424 -12.32 2.95 11.99
N LEU A 425 -11.32 3.70 12.44
CA LEU A 425 -10.71 4.79 11.66
C LEU A 425 -10.00 4.26 10.41
N SER A 426 -9.34 3.12 10.51
CA SER A 426 -8.65 2.50 9.37
C SER A 426 -9.63 1.97 8.32
N LEU A 427 -10.76 1.42 8.77
CA LEU A 427 -11.84 1.03 7.87
C LEU A 427 -12.47 2.25 7.18
N LEU A 428 -12.63 3.34 7.90
CA LEU A 428 -13.10 4.62 7.35
C LEU A 428 -12.14 5.13 6.25
N ASP A 429 -10.84 5.15 6.52
CA ASP A 429 -9.83 5.60 5.55
C ASP A 429 -9.84 4.75 4.27
N LEU A 430 -10.15 3.46 4.37
CA LEU A 430 -10.34 2.58 3.20
C LEU A 430 -11.57 2.96 2.35
N CYS A 431 -12.64 3.43 2.97
CA CYS A 431 -13.88 3.79 2.29
C CYS A 431 -13.77 5.14 1.54
N VAL A 432 -12.90 6.05 1.98
CA VAL A 432 -12.80 7.43 1.45
C VAL A 432 -12.58 7.49 -0.07
N PRO A 433 -11.67 6.70 -0.68
CA PRO A 433 -11.48 6.74 -2.14
C PRO A 433 -12.72 6.37 -2.94
N ALA A 434 -13.54 5.45 -2.43
CA ALA A 434 -14.79 5.04 -3.04
C ALA A 434 -15.88 6.12 -2.84
N LEU A 435 -15.99 6.69 -1.65
CA LEU A 435 -16.94 7.76 -1.34
C LEU A 435 -16.66 9.05 -2.13
N LYS A 436 -15.40 9.33 -2.49
CA LYS A 436 -15.04 10.45 -3.38
C LYS A 436 -15.57 10.29 -4.82
N GLN A 437 -15.98 9.11 -5.22
CA GLN A 437 -16.55 8.84 -6.54
C GLN A 437 -18.05 9.12 -6.59
N LEU A 438 -18.69 9.32 -5.43
CA LEU A 438 -20.12 9.63 -5.36
C LEU A 438 -20.42 11.02 -5.96
N PRO A 439 -21.49 11.17 -6.74
CA PRO A 439 -22.02 12.47 -7.13
C PRO A 439 -22.39 13.31 -5.90
N ALA A 440 -22.24 14.63 -5.99
CA ALA A 440 -22.46 15.54 -4.86
C ALA A 440 -23.85 15.41 -4.22
N ASP A 441 -24.88 15.10 -5.01
CA ASP A 441 -26.23 14.91 -4.49
C ASP A 441 -26.37 13.58 -3.72
N GLN A 442 -25.76 12.50 -4.21
CA GLN A 442 -25.72 11.22 -3.51
C GLN A 442 -24.91 11.31 -2.21
N TYR A 443 -23.79 12.01 -2.23
CA TYR A 443 -22.99 12.25 -1.02
C TYR A 443 -23.77 13.04 0.05
N LYS A 444 -24.61 14.01 -0.34
CA LYS A 444 -25.50 14.73 0.59
C LYS A 444 -26.56 13.80 1.20
N VAL A 445 -27.19 12.94 0.40
CA VAL A 445 -28.14 11.94 0.91
C VAL A 445 -27.43 11.01 1.90
N PHE A 446 -26.26 10.48 1.54
CA PHE A 446 -25.44 9.64 2.39
C PHE A 446 -25.12 10.31 3.74
N THR A 447 -24.58 11.53 3.75
CA THR A 447 -24.26 12.26 5.00
C THR A 447 -25.47 12.60 5.83
N ASN A 448 -26.62 12.91 5.23
CA ASN A 448 -27.86 13.12 5.96
C ASN A 448 -28.35 11.82 6.63
N THR A 449 -28.27 10.69 5.97
CA THR A 449 -28.59 9.36 6.55
C THR A 449 -27.64 9.04 7.70
N VAL A 450 -26.33 9.29 7.56
CA VAL A 450 -25.33 9.15 8.64
C VAL A 450 -25.70 10.01 9.85
N ARG A 451 -26.04 11.28 9.65
CA ARG A 451 -26.47 12.20 10.74
C ARG A 451 -27.75 11.69 11.41
N SER A 452 -28.72 11.18 10.65
CA SER A 452 -29.94 10.63 11.19
C SER A 452 -29.68 9.38 12.04
N LEU A 453 -28.74 8.50 11.62
CA LEU A 453 -28.33 7.32 12.40
C LEU A 453 -27.65 7.70 13.72
N VAL A 454 -26.76 8.69 13.70
CA VAL A 454 -26.07 9.19 14.89
C VAL A 454 -27.05 9.84 15.87
N ALA A 455 -28.08 10.54 15.38
CA ALA A 455 -29.10 11.18 16.22
C ALA A 455 -29.99 10.17 16.99
N VAL A 456 -30.07 8.92 16.54
CA VAL A 456 -30.83 7.86 17.25
C VAL A 456 -30.12 7.41 18.53
N ASP A 457 -28.79 7.46 18.58
CA ASP A 457 -27.99 7.02 19.74
C ASP A 457 -27.25 8.20 20.39
N SER A 458 -27.86 8.78 21.41
CA SER A 458 -27.29 9.89 22.16
C SER A 458 -26.00 9.54 22.94
N ARG A 459 -25.66 8.26 23.13
CA ARG A 459 -24.46 7.80 23.85
C ARG A 459 -23.24 7.69 22.94
N SER A 460 -23.45 7.49 21.63
CA SER A 460 -22.42 7.40 20.60
C SER A 460 -22.17 8.74 19.87
N LEU A 461 -22.60 9.85 20.45
CA LEU A 461 -22.52 11.17 19.82
C LEU A 461 -21.10 11.57 19.42
N PHE A 462 -20.10 11.29 20.27
CA PHE A 462 -18.70 11.66 19.99
C PHE A 462 -18.13 10.91 18.79
N GLY A 463 -18.25 9.58 18.76
CA GLY A 463 -17.76 8.76 17.63
C GLY A 463 -18.49 9.06 16.34
N GLY A 464 -19.82 9.24 16.39
CA GLY A 464 -20.61 9.62 15.22
C GLY A 464 -20.27 11.00 14.67
N TRP A 465 -20.13 12.00 15.54
CA TRP A 465 -19.70 13.34 15.17
C TRP A 465 -18.28 13.34 14.57
N ALA A 466 -17.33 12.65 15.22
CA ALA A 466 -15.96 12.53 14.73
C ALA A 466 -15.92 11.92 13.32
N LEU A 467 -16.66 10.84 13.11
CA LEU A 467 -16.73 10.14 11.83
C LEU A 467 -17.27 11.04 10.71
N ILE A 468 -18.36 11.78 10.97
CA ILE A 468 -18.92 12.72 9.98
C ILE A 468 -17.88 13.79 9.62
N ASN A 469 -17.23 14.39 10.60
CA ASN A 469 -16.27 15.47 10.38
C ASN A 469 -15.01 14.97 9.65
N ILE A 470 -14.52 13.75 9.92
CA ILE A 470 -13.42 13.15 9.18
C ILE A 470 -13.83 12.94 7.72
N LEU A 471 -15.04 12.39 7.47
CA LEU A 471 -15.54 12.18 6.11
C LEU A 471 -15.69 13.50 5.36
N ASP A 472 -16.35 14.50 5.95
CA ASP A 472 -16.57 15.78 5.30
C ASP A 472 -15.22 16.49 5.02
N ALA A 473 -14.24 16.42 5.92
CA ALA A 473 -12.92 17.00 5.73
C ALA A 473 -12.10 16.32 4.63
N GLN A 474 -12.31 15.02 4.41
CA GLN A 474 -11.58 14.24 3.42
C GLN A 474 -12.25 14.19 2.05
N VAL A 475 -13.58 14.23 1.98
CA VAL A 475 -14.35 14.07 0.73
C VAL A 475 -14.70 15.44 0.11
N LEU A 476 -15.09 16.43 0.94
CA LEU A 476 -15.52 17.72 0.43
C LEU A 476 -14.34 18.65 0.07
N PRO A 477 -14.49 19.51 -0.93
CA PRO A 477 -13.47 20.51 -1.25
C PRO A 477 -13.33 21.52 -0.10
N LYS A 478 -12.09 21.77 0.33
CA LYS A 478 -11.80 22.69 1.44
C LYS A 478 -12.08 24.14 1.05
N PRO A 479 -12.78 24.92 1.89
CA PRO A 479 -13.03 26.31 1.61
C PRO A 479 -11.72 27.13 1.63
N PRO A 480 -11.54 28.14 0.79
CA PRO A 480 -10.35 28.98 0.80
C PRO A 480 -10.26 29.76 2.11
N ILE A 481 -9.10 29.72 2.77
CA ILE A 481 -8.83 30.49 4.00
C ILE A 481 -8.69 31.96 3.63
N LYS A 482 -9.67 32.78 4.00
CA LYS A 482 -9.71 34.22 3.67
C LYS A 482 -8.95 35.12 4.66
N ARG A 483 -8.80 34.72 5.91
CA ARG A 483 -8.06 35.43 6.97
C ARG A 483 -7.34 34.42 7.85
N ARG A 484 -6.12 34.75 8.30
CA ARG A 484 -5.39 33.95 9.29
C ARG A 484 -5.56 34.61 10.66
N SER A 485 -5.87 33.80 11.68
CA SER A 485 -5.96 34.21 13.07
C SER A 485 -4.78 33.67 13.88
N THR A 486 -4.48 34.26 15.01
CA THR A 486 -3.51 33.77 16.00
C THR A 486 -4.21 32.98 17.09
N LEU A 487 -3.45 32.17 17.86
CA LEU A 487 -3.96 31.40 18.99
C LEU A 487 -4.70 32.29 20.01
N GLU A 488 -4.13 33.46 20.35
CA GLU A 488 -4.74 34.43 21.31
C GLU A 488 -6.13 34.92 20.85
N GLN A 489 -6.32 35.11 19.54
CA GLN A 489 -7.62 35.57 18.99
C GLN A 489 -8.67 34.46 19.03
N GLN A 490 -8.28 33.23 19.23
CA GLN A 490 -9.14 32.03 19.27
C GLN A 490 -9.22 31.42 20.68
N GLU A 491 -8.78 32.11 21.71
CA GLU A 491 -8.72 31.63 23.12
C GLU A 491 -10.03 30.94 23.56
N ASP A 492 -11.18 31.58 23.31
CA ASP A 492 -12.49 31.05 23.69
C ASP A 492 -12.80 29.70 23.02
N ASN A 493 -12.42 29.55 21.75
CA ASN A 493 -12.64 28.33 21.00
C ASN A 493 -11.68 27.21 21.43
N ILE A 494 -10.42 27.55 21.74
CA ILE A 494 -9.41 26.60 22.24
C ILE A 494 -9.80 26.11 23.64
N THR A 495 -10.20 27.01 24.51
CA THR A 495 -10.65 26.70 25.89
C THR A 495 -11.83 25.71 25.89
N LEU A 496 -12.81 25.96 25.00
CA LEU A 496 -13.96 25.07 24.85
C LEU A 496 -13.54 23.69 24.30
N LEU A 497 -12.66 23.64 23.27
CA LEU A 497 -12.19 22.42 22.68
C LEU A 497 -11.44 21.54 23.68
N LEU A 498 -10.46 22.12 24.40
CA LEU A 498 -9.67 21.40 25.41
C LEU A 498 -10.53 20.97 26.62
N GLY A 499 -11.53 21.78 27.01
CA GLY A 499 -12.47 21.41 28.06
C GLY A 499 -13.33 20.21 27.70
N ILE A 500 -13.77 20.10 26.44
CA ILE A 500 -14.54 18.93 25.95
C ILE A 500 -13.65 17.68 25.87
N LEU A 501 -12.42 17.84 25.38
CA LEU A 501 -11.45 16.73 25.34
C LEU A 501 -11.18 16.16 26.73
N ALA A 502 -10.91 17.03 27.71
CA ALA A 502 -10.68 16.62 29.09
C ALA A 502 -11.89 15.87 29.70
N LEU A 503 -13.11 16.31 29.37
CA LEU A 503 -14.35 15.65 29.80
C LEU A 503 -14.58 14.28 29.16
N THR A 504 -14.06 14.05 27.95
CA THR A 504 -14.31 12.82 27.21
C THR A 504 -13.47 11.66 27.71
N GLY A 505 -12.20 11.90 28.06
CA GLY A 505 -11.23 10.85 28.40
C GLY A 505 -11.13 10.56 29.89
N GLN A 506 -11.41 11.54 30.77
CA GLN A 506 -11.09 11.43 32.18
C GLN A 506 -12.32 11.04 33.04
N ARG A 507 -12.08 10.20 34.05
CA ARG A 507 -13.16 9.63 34.91
C ARG A 507 -13.45 10.42 36.17
N SER A 508 -12.54 11.26 36.66
CA SER A 508 -12.72 12.04 37.88
C SER A 508 -12.56 13.53 37.61
N GLN A 509 -13.29 14.35 38.35
CA GLN A 509 -13.23 15.80 38.23
C GLN A 509 -11.81 16.37 38.38
N ALA A 510 -11.02 15.82 39.31
CA ALA A 510 -9.63 16.24 39.51
C ALA A 510 -8.72 15.89 38.31
N GLN A 511 -8.93 14.75 37.67
CA GLN A 511 -8.21 14.40 36.45
C GLN A 511 -8.61 15.25 35.25
N ILE A 512 -9.89 15.55 35.11
CA ILE A 512 -10.43 16.45 34.07
C ILE A 512 -9.75 17.81 34.14
N GLU A 513 -9.72 18.42 35.34
CA GLU A 513 -9.07 19.72 35.59
C GLU A 513 -7.57 19.65 35.32
N LEU A 514 -6.89 18.58 35.77
CA LEU A 514 -5.46 18.38 35.56
C LEU A 514 -5.12 18.22 34.06
N ALA A 515 -5.89 17.45 33.30
CA ALA A 515 -5.72 17.27 31.88
C ALA A 515 -5.88 18.60 31.12
N TYR A 516 -6.92 19.37 31.49
CA TYR A 516 -7.15 20.68 30.92
C TYR A 516 -5.99 21.65 31.18
N TYR A 517 -5.55 21.81 32.44
CA TYR A 517 -4.48 22.75 32.77
C TYR A 517 -3.14 22.33 32.17
N ARG A 518 -2.80 21.03 32.13
CA ARG A 518 -1.58 20.55 31.44
C ARG A 518 -1.60 20.87 29.96
N ALA A 519 -2.75 20.73 29.30
CA ALA A 519 -2.88 21.10 27.90
C ALA A 519 -2.74 22.63 27.71
N CYS A 520 -3.24 23.42 28.65
CA CYS A 520 -3.11 24.87 28.64
C CYS A 520 -1.65 25.35 28.84
N ASP A 521 -0.83 24.60 29.59
CA ASP A 521 0.58 24.94 29.82
C ASP A 521 1.43 24.85 28.52
N VAL A 522 0.97 24.14 27.49
CA VAL A 522 1.61 24.11 26.18
C VAL A 522 1.36 25.39 25.38
N LEU A 523 0.28 26.11 25.69
CA LEU A 523 -0.10 27.28 24.93
C LEU A 523 0.75 28.52 25.34
N PRO A 524 1.12 29.38 24.38
CA PRO A 524 2.00 30.56 24.66
C PRO A 524 1.33 31.71 25.41
N PHE A 525 0.12 31.52 25.89
CA PHE A 525 -0.65 32.57 26.61
C PHE A 525 -1.41 31.95 27.79
N TYR A 526 -1.80 32.81 28.75
CA TYR A 526 -2.62 32.39 29.88
C TYR A 526 -4.04 32.08 29.42
N THR A 527 -4.55 30.92 29.74
CA THR A 527 -5.89 30.48 29.35
C THR A 527 -6.93 30.76 30.46
N ALA A 528 -8.14 31.07 30.02
CA ALA A 528 -9.29 31.24 30.90
C ALA A 528 -9.67 29.91 31.62
N PRO A 529 -10.45 29.97 32.73
CA PRO A 529 -10.98 28.77 33.38
C PRO A 529 -11.71 27.87 32.38
N MET A 530 -11.64 26.54 32.63
CA MET A 530 -12.22 25.51 31.76
C MET A 530 -13.67 25.84 31.40
N LYS A 531 -13.96 25.88 30.10
CA LYS A 531 -15.32 26.02 29.57
C LYS A 531 -15.85 24.66 29.17
N THR A 532 -17.06 24.33 29.57
CA THR A 532 -17.75 23.11 29.24
C THR A 532 -19.02 23.42 28.44
N LEU A 533 -19.46 22.44 27.63
CA LEU A 533 -20.78 22.53 27.01
C LEU A 533 -21.85 22.56 28.10
N LYS A 534 -22.88 23.40 27.92
CA LYS A 534 -24.05 23.39 28.80
C LYS A 534 -24.71 22.01 28.75
N GLU A 535 -25.21 21.51 29.88
CA GLU A 535 -25.97 20.27 29.94
C GLU A 535 -27.05 20.25 28.85
N GLY A 536 -27.05 19.22 28.00
CA GLY A 536 -27.98 19.08 26.88
C GLY A 536 -27.56 19.77 25.56
N ALA A 537 -26.38 20.41 25.49
CA ALA A 537 -25.87 20.95 24.23
C ALA A 537 -25.44 19.84 23.28
N SER A 538 -25.82 19.94 22.00
CA SER A 538 -25.35 19.07 20.94
C SER A 538 -23.88 19.33 20.61
N LEU A 539 -23.16 18.30 20.14
CA LEU A 539 -21.78 18.42 19.61
C LEU A 539 -21.68 19.35 18.40
N ASP A 540 -22.78 19.61 17.71
CA ASP A 540 -22.86 20.65 16.66
C ASP A 540 -22.42 22.02 17.16
N ALA A 541 -22.46 22.26 18.49
CA ALA A 541 -21.91 23.46 19.11
C ALA A 541 -20.39 23.61 18.93
N LEU A 542 -19.67 22.54 18.62
CA LEU A 542 -18.24 22.54 18.26
C LEU A 542 -17.97 22.97 16.82
N ASP A 543 -18.94 22.88 15.93
CA ASP A 543 -18.75 23.20 14.52
C ASP A 543 -18.29 24.63 14.27
N ASN A 544 -18.85 25.58 15.01
CA ASN A 544 -18.46 26.99 14.90
C ASN A 544 -17.08 27.30 15.50
N PRO A 545 -16.73 26.84 16.71
CA PRO A 545 -15.36 26.91 17.24
C PRO A 545 -14.32 26.35 16.30
N LEU A 546 -14.54 25.14 15.77
CA LEU A 546 -13.58 24.49 14.87
C LEU A 546 -13.41 25.21 13.53
N LYS A 547 -14.48 25.80 12.96
CA LYS A 547 -14.37 26.70 11.80
C LYS A 547 -13.52 27.93 12.08
N GLY A 548 -13.56 28.46 13.29
CA GLY A 548 -12.67 29.54 13.75
C GLY A 548 -11.22 29.08 13.82
N LEU A 549 -10.98 27.89 14.39
CA LEU A 549 -9.65 27.29 14.53
C LEU A 549 -9.03 26.86 13.19
N GLN A 550 -9.82 26.56 12.18
CA GLN A 550 -9.31 26.32 10.81
C GLN A 550 -8.50 27.50 10.25
N GLN A 551 -8.81 28.74 10.72
CA GLN A 551 -8.16 29.95 10.25
C GLN A 551 -6.81 30.23 10.94
N LEU A 552 -6.37 29.39 11.88
CA LEU A 552 -5.07 29.51 12.54
C LEU A 552 -3.91 29.40 11.54
N GLN A 553 -2.78 30.03 11.88
CA GLN A 553 -1.54 29.85 11.14
C GLN A 553 -1.03 28.39 11.29
N PRO A 554 -0.27 27.85 10.32
CA PRO A 554 0.21 26.46 10.40
C PRO A 554 1.03 26.15 11.65
N GLU A 555 1.84 27.10 12.12
CA GLU A 555 2.65 27.01 13.35
C GLU A 555 1.75 26.95 14.59
N ASP A 556 0.73 27.77 14.65
CA ASP A 556 -0.26 27.83 15.74
C ASP A 556 -1.11 26.55 15.81
N LYS A 557 -1.43 25.96 14.65
CA LYS A 557 -2.13 24.68 14.59
C LYS A 557 -1.30 23.53 15.16
N ALA A 558 0.02 23.53 14.92
CA ALA A 558 0.92 22.53 15.49
C ALA A 558 0.93 22.60 17.03
N ILE A 559 1.02 23.81 17.60
CA ILE A 559 0.96 24.02 19.06
C ILE A 559 -0.39 23.55 19.63
N LEU A 560 -1.48 23.84 18.93
CA LEU A 560 -2.81 23.38 19.37
C LEU A 560 -2.92 21.85 19.33
N MET A 561 -2.37 21.20 18.31
CA MET A 561 -2.37 19.73 18.24
C MET A 561 -1.48 19.09 19.30
N GLU A 562 -0.39 19.72 19.69
CA GLU A 562 0.43 19.30 20.83
C GLU A 562 -0.35 19.43 22.15
N ALA A 563 -1.08 20.52 22.37
CA ALA A 563 -1.94 20.67 23.52
C ALA A 563 -3.07 19.61 23.56
N VAL A 564 -3.64 19.25 22.42
CA VAL A 564 -4.61 18.15 22.29
C VAL A 564 -3.99 16.82 22.70
N ALA A 565 -2.75 16.51 22.25
CA ALA A 565 -2.06 15.29 22.64
C ALA A 565 -1.79 15.22 24.15
N VAL A 566 -1.27 16.29 24.75
CA VAL A 566 -1.01 16.37 26.21
C VAL A 566 -2.30 16.20 27.03
N CYS A 567 -3.42 16.72 26.53
CA CYS A 567 -4.72 16.55 27.18
C CYS A 567 -5.15 15.07 27.24
N ILE A 568 -4.98 14.35 26.13
CA ILE A 568 -5.37 12.94 25.98
C ILE A 568 -4.42 12.02 26.75
N GLU A 569 -3.13 12.26 26.70
CA GLU A 569 -2.10 11.42 27.34
C GLU A 569 -2.01 11.59 28.86
N ASN A 570 -2.83 12.46 29.46
CA ASN A 570 -2.70 12.87 30.88
C ASN A 570 -2.78 11.72 31.88
N ASP A 571 -3.62 10.73 31.67
CA ASP A 571 -3.80 9.58 32.57
C ASP A 571 -3.01 8.32 32.16
N GLY A 572 -2.28 8.40 31.03
CA GLY A 572 -1.50 7.29 30.48
C GLY A 572 -2.33 6.21 29.78
N HIS A 573 -3.64 6.40 29.66
CA HIS A 573 -4.55 5.50 28.95
C HIS A 573 -5.24 6.26 27.83
N ILE A 574 -5.04 5.84 26.59
CA ILE A 574 -5.64 6.45 25.41
C ILE A 574 -6.84 5.60 24.97
N THR A 575 -8.02 6.17 25.01
CA THR A 575 -9.26 5.49 24.61
C THR A 575 -9.51 5.62 23.10
N PRO A 576 -10.23 4.66 22.47
CA PRO A 576 -10.60 4.76 21.06
C PRO A 576 -11.38 6.04 20.74
N GLU A 577 -12.24 6.48 21.65
CA GLU A 577 -13.05 7.69 21.53
C GLU A 577 -12.18 8.95 21.49
N GLU A 578 -11.12 9.01 22.28
CA GLU A 578 -10.15 10.11 22.26
C GLU A 578 -9.35 10.16 20.97
N ILE A 579 -8.94 9.01 20.44
CA ILE A 579 -8.25 8.92 19.15
C ILE A 579 -9.17 9.37 18.01
N GLU A 580 -10.44 8.92 18.00
CA GLU A 580 -11.43 9.33 17.00
C GLU A 580 -11.64 10.86 17.05
N LEU A 581 -11.73 11.44 18.23
CA LEU A 581 -11.91 12.88 18.40
C LEU A 581 -10.67 13.68 17.98
N ALA A 582 -9.47 13.25 18.39
CA ALA A 582 -8.22 13.87 17.97
C ALA A 582 -8.04 13.81 16.43
N ARG A 583 -8.41 12.69 15.82
CA ARG A 583 -8.37 12.53 14.36
C ARG A 583 -9.36 13.45 13.65
N ALA A 584 -10.56 13.63 14.20
CA ALA A 584 -11.53 14.57 13.67
C ALA A 584 -11.02 16.01 13.73
N ILE A 585 -10.44 16.40 14.87
CA ILE A 585 -9.84 17.73 15.04
C ILE A 585 -8.69 17.94 14.05
N ALA A 586 -7.77 16.99 13.94
CA ALA A 586 -6.64 17.04 12.99
C ALA A 586 -7.13 17.16 11.53
N ALA A 587 -8.15 16.38 11.15
CA ALA A 587 -8.74 16.43 9.81
C ALA A 587 -9.42 17.77 9.52
N ILE A 588 -10.15 18.34 10.48
CA ILE A 588 -10.80 19.65 10.35
C ILE A 588 -9.76 20.75 10.24
N LEU A 589 -8.71 20.72 11.08
CA LEU A 589 -7.64 21.71 11.08
C LEU A 589 -6.67 21.58 9.89
N ASP A 590 -6.75 20.49 9.13
CA ASP A 590 -5.80 20.15 8.06
C ASP A 590 -4.36 20.02 8.58
N CYS A 591 -4.21 19.27 9.66
CA CYS A 591 -2.94 19.01 10.33
C CYS A 591 -2.65 17.52 10.42
N PRO A 592 -1.37 17.10 10.47
CA PRO A 592 -1.03 15.72 10.81
C PRO A 592 -1.42 15.41 12.27
N MET A 593 -1.71 14.15 12.55
CA MET A 593 -1.90 13.67 13.92
C MET A 593 -0.58 13.74 14.70
N PRO A 594 -0.59 14.11 15.98
CA PRO A 594 0.58 13.98 16.86
C PRO A 594 1.12 12.55 16.91
N GLU A 595 2.44 12.40 17.03
CA GLU A 595 3.10 11.08 16.96
C GLU A 595 2.59 10.10 18.03
N GLY A 596 2.37 10.55 19.27
CA GLY A 596 1.85 9.73 20.37
C GLY A 596 0.43 9.19 20.16
N LEU A 597 -0.38 9.84 19.31
CA LEU A 597 -1.77 9.46 19.02
C LEU A 597 -1.95 8.70 17.70
N GLN A 598 -0.86 8.44 16.97
CA GLN A 598 -0.91 7.76 15.67
C GLN A 598 -1.02 6.24 15.78
N THR A 599 -0.57 5.65 16.89
CA THR A 599 -0.53 4.21 17.11
C THR A 599 -1.59 3.83 18.13
N PRO A 600 -2.54 2.92 17.81
CA PRO A 600 -3.42 2.39 18.85
C PRO A 600 -2.56 1.66 19.89
N PRO A 601 -2.81 1.83 21.20
CA PRO A 601 -2.17 1.02 22.22
C PRO A 601 -2.50 -0.44 21.94
N ILE A 602 -1.48 -1.29 21.82
CA ILE A 602 -1.67 -2.74 21.77
C ILE A 602 -2.27 -3.10 23.11
N ALA A 603 -3.48 -3.68 23.14
CA ALA A 603 -4.07 -4.20 24.35
C ALA A 603 -3.08 -5.22 24.95
N GLU A 604 -2.39 -4.85 26.04
CA GLU A 604 -1.73 -5.82 26.88
C GLU A 604 -2.89 -6.65 27.47
N ASP A 605 -2.97 -7.90 27.05
CA ASP A 605 -3.84 -8.89 27.66
C ASP A 605 -3.62 -8.82 29.18
N GLU A 606 -4.70 -8.51 29.92
CA GLU A 606 -4.72 -8.66 31.37
C GLU A 606 -4.31 -10.10 31.68
N ALA A 607 -3.05 -10.26 32.05
CA ALA A 607 -2.53 -11.53 32.55
C ALA A 607 -3.42 -11.97 33.72
N SER A 608 -4.31 -12.90 33.45
CA SER A 608 -5.09 -13.58 34.47
C SER A 608 -4.10 -14.11 35.56
N PRO A 609 -4.27 -13.77 36.85
CA PRO A 609 -3.43 -14.35 37.88
C PRO A 609 -3.69 -15.85 37.93
N LEU A 610 -2.63 -16.63 37.75
CA LEU A 610 -2.63 -18.08 37.98
C LEU A 610 -3.23 -18.37 39.38
N PRO A 611 -4.21 -19.31 39.50
CA PRO A 611 -4.68 -19.74 40.78
C PRO A 611 -3.58 -20.50 41.51
N ALA A 612 -3.40 -20.18 42.81
CA ALA A 612 -2.44 -20.75 43.74
C ALA A 612 -2.65 -22.25 43.99
#